data_c14dc87e220063ecf508a17feb8f4eee
#
_entry.id   c14dc87e220063ecf508a17feb8f4eee
#
_cell.length_a   1.000
_cell.length_b   1.000
_cell.length_c   1.000
_cell.angle_alpha   90.00
_cell.angle_beta   90.00
_cell.angle_gamma   90.00
#
_symmetry.space_group_name_H-M   'P 1'
#
loop_
_entity.id
_entity.type
_entity.pdbx_description
1 polymer ?
#
loop_
_entity_poly.entity_id
_entity_poly.type
_entity_poly.pdbx_seq_one_letter_code
_entity_poly.pdbx_strand_id
1 'polypeptide(L)'
;MIYTDSYTYMPELNTPRLRLRRLTMRDAEDIFRYSRDAEVARHVLWDPHRTLGDSRAYLRYMLRRYRNHEPASWGIEWRETGQIIGTIGFMWIQSDNNAAEVGYSLARSFWNHGVMTEALKAVIDHGFGSMNLNRIEAQHETTNPASGAVMRKCGMVREGTLRQRLYNKGRYVDVELYAILRRDYGNQAQRG
;
A
#
# COMPACT_ATOMS: atom_id res chain seq x y z
N MET A 1 3.64 -18.02 15.50
CA MET A 1 3.48 -17.11 16.65
C MET A 1 4.39 -15.88 16.58
N ILE A 2 4.90 -15.51 15.40
CA ILE A 2 5.84 -14.37 15.19
C ILE A 2 5.11 -13.14 14.62
N TYR A 3 3.86 -13.32 14.17
CA TYR A 3 3.12 -12.25 13.47
C TYR A 3 2.47 -11.21 14.36
N THR A 4 2.07 -11.58 15.57
CA THR A 4 1.42 -10.65 16.49
C THR A 4 2.30 -9.47 16.86
N ASP A 5 3.59 -9.69 17.09
CA ASP A 5 4.49 -8.61 17.54
C ASP A 5 4.89 -7.67 16.41
N SER A 6 5.15 -8.17 15.20
CA SER A 6 5.44 -7.33 14.02
C SER A 6 4.22 -6.55 13.52
N TYR A 7 3.01 -7.04 13.84
CA TYR A 7 1.74 -6.42 13.51
C TYR A 7 1.31 -5.38 14.51
N THR A 8 1.58 -5.63 15.76
CA THR A 8 1.24 -4.74 16.87
C THR A 8 2.03 -3.45 16.80
N TYR A 9 3.21 -3.51 16.22
CA TYR A 9 4.11 -2.39 16.07
C TYR A 9 4.38 -2.12 14.59
N MET A 10 3.57 -1.27 13.96
CA MET A 10 3.91 -0.72 12.65
C MET A 10 5.05 0.30 12.83
N PRO A 11 6.31 -0.06 12.53
CA PRO A 11 7.43 0.85 12.70
C PRO A 11 7.36 1.97 11.68
N GLU A 12 8.05 3.06 11.94
CA GLU A 12 8.35 4.02 10.89
C GLU A 12 9.39 3.42 9.92
N LEU A 13 9.10 3.54 8.61
CA LEU A 13 10.04 3.15 7.57
C LEU A 13 10.56 4.42 6.90
N ASN A 14 11.87 4.59 6.90
CA ASN A 14 12.51 5.77 6.37
C ASN A 14 13.23 5.46 5.05
N THR A 15 13.02 6.32 4.06
CA THR A 15 13.68 6.29 2.76
C THR A 15 14.32 7.67 2.47
N PRO A 16 15.05 7.86 1.38
CA PRO A 16 15.64 9.17 1.06
C PRO A 16 14.62 10.32 1.02
N ARG A 17 13.43 10.10 0.44
CA ARG A 17 12.41 11.15 0.26
C ARG A 17 11.19 11.00 1.16
N LEU A 18 10.96 9.81 1.74
CA LEU A 18 9.71 9.47 2.40
C LEU A 18 9.93 9.06 3.85
N ARG A 19 8.92 9.31 4.67
CA ARG A 19 8.72 8.69 5.97
C ARG A 19 7.36 7.98 5.96
N LEU A 20 7.36 6.67 6.02
CA LEU A 20 6.14 5.88 6.17
C LEU A 20 5.85 5.77 7.66
N ARG A 21 4.77 6.38 8.12
CA ARG A 21 4.40 6.44 9.55
C ARG A 21 2.93 6.14 9.78
N ARG A 22 2.58 5.82 10.99
CA ARG A 22 1.16 5.70 11.35
C ARG A 22 0.45 7.04 11.14
N LEU A 23 -0.77 6.95 10.62
CA LEU A 23 -1.65 8.10 10.45
C LEU A 23 -2.19 8.57 11.81
N THR A 24 -2.52 9.85 11.89
CA THR A 24 -3.16 10.51 13.04
C THR A 24 -4.35 11.33 12.58
N MET A 25 -5.19 11.79 13.50
CA MET A 25 -6.32 12.68 13.16
C MET A 25 -5.88 14.03 12.57
N ARG A 26 -4.62 14.43 12.79
CA ARG A 26 -4.06 15.68 12.24
C ARG A 26 -3.85 15.60 10.73
N ASP A 27 -3.76 14.40 10.17
CA ASP A 27 -3.53 14.17 8.74
C ASP A 27 -4.81 14.33 7.89
N ALA A 28 -5.94 14.73 8.49
CA ALA A 28 -7.24 14.75 7.83
C ALA A 28 -7.28 15.64 6.57
N GLU A 29 -6.64 16.81 6.62
CA GLU A 29 -6.60 17.74 5.49
C GLU A 29 -5.74 17.22 4.35
N ASP A 30 -4.60 16.60 4.66
CA ASP A 30 -3.73 15.99 3.66
C ASP A 30 -4.40 14.80 2.99
N ILE A 31 -5.04 13.92 3.77
CA ILE A 31 -5.85 12.80 3.23
C ILE A 31 -6.95 13.36 2.33
N PHE A 32 -7.69 14.39 2.77
CA PHE A 32 -8.76 14.98 1.97
C PHE A 32 -8.25 15.56 0.66
N ARG A 33 -7.11 16.23 0.69
CA ARG A 33 -6.53 16.91 -0.48
C ARG A 33 -6.34 15.97 -1.66
N TYR A 34 -5.79 14.76 -1.45
CA TYR A 34 -5.59 13.82 -2.55
C TYR A 34 -6.76 12.86 -2.75
N SER A 35 -7.48 12.49 -1.68
CA SER A 35 -8.58 11.52 -1.80
C SER A 35 -9.84 12.09 -2.46
N ARG A 36 -9.98 13.43 -2.54
CA ARG A 36 -11.05 14.07 -3.30
C ARG A 36 -10.84 14.05 -4.82
N ASP A 37 -9.64 13.75 -5.29
CA ASP A 37 -9.33 13.64 -6.72
C ASP A 37 -9.92 12.35 -7.28
N ALA A 38 -10.85 12.48 -8.24
CA ALA A 38 -11.51 11.35 -8.86
C ALA A 38 -10.53 10.41 -9.60
N GLU A 39 -9.44 10.94 -10.15
CA GLU A 39 -8.42 10.11 -10.82
C GLU A 39 -7.65 9.25 -9.81
N VAL A 40 -7.37 9.75 -8.61
CA VAL A 40 -6.77 8.97 -7.54
C VAL A 40 -7.70 7.85 -7.09
N ALA A 41 -8.99 8.16 -6.98
CA ALA A 41 -10.00 7.18 -6.55
C ALA A 41 -10.42 6.20 -7.64
N ARG A 42 -10.04 6.42 -8.91
CA ARG A 42 -10.57 5.71 -10.09
C ARG A 42 -10.47 4.19 -10.00
N HIS A 43 -9.34 3.68 -9.52
CA HIS A 43 -9.02 2.24 -9.51
C HIS A 43 -8.92 1.62 -8.12
N VAL A 44 -9.22 2.38 -7.08
CA VAL A 44 -9.26 1.89 -5.70
C VAL A 44 -10.71 1.59 -5.28
N LEU A 45 -10.89 0.82 -4.21
CA LEU A 45 -12.21 0.37 -3.77
C LEU A 45 -13.02 1.43 -3.02
N TRP A 46 -12.44 2.59 -2.71
CA TRP A 46 -13.14 3.69 -2.07
C TRP A 46 -13.52 4.79 -3.06
N ASP A 47 -14.61 5.51 -2.78
CA ASP A 47 -15.07 6.63 -3.58
C ASP A 47 -14.33 7.92 -3.21
N PRO A 48 -14.20 8.90 -4.13
CA PRO A 48 -13.62 10.19 -3.82
C PRO A 48 -14.25 10.80 -2.56
N HIS A 49 -13.43 11.26 -1.64
CA HIS A 49 -13.92 11.96 -0.45
C HIS A 49 -14.62 13.26 -0.85
N ARG A 50 -15.84 13.43 -0.42
CA ARG A 50 -16.65 14.63 -0.71
C ARG A 50 -16.46 15.71 0.31
N THR A 51 -16.17 15.32 1.55
CA THR A 51 -16.00 16.22 2.69
C THR A 51 -14.78 15.83 3.52
N LEU A 52 -14.31 16.78 4.33
CA LEU A 52 -13.27 16.48 5.33
C LEU A 52 -13.75 15.44 6.36
N GLY A 53 -15.08 15.33 6.53
CA GLY A 53 -15.72 14.31 7.37
C GLY A 53 -15.40 12.88 6.91
N ASP A 54 -15.34 12.64 5.59
CA ASP A 54 -15.02 11.34 5.01
C ASP A 54 -13.57 10.96 5.32
N SER A 55 -12.63 11.91 5.18
CA SER A 55 -11.23 11.71 5.56
C SER A 55 -11.07 11.43 7.05
N ARG A 56 -11.81 12.13 7.91
CA ARG A 56 -11.81 11.86 9.35
C ARG A 56 -12.41 10.48 9.67
N ALA A 57 -13.41 10.03 8.92
CA ALA A 57 -13.98 8.69 9.06
C ALA A 57 -12.95 7.61 8.68
N TYR A 58 -12.25 7.80 7.56
CA TYR A 58 -11.14 6.93 7.17
C TYR A 58 -10.03 6.88 8.23
N LEU A 59 -9.62 8.02 8.77
CA LEU A 59 -8.61 8.05 9.84
C LEU A 59 -9.08 7.33 11.11
N ARG A 60 -10.34 7.51 11.54
CA ARG A 60 -10.89 6.75 12.67
C ARG A 60 -10.86 5.23 12.40
N TYR A 61 -11.15 4.83 11.16
CA TYR A 61 -11.04 3.42 10.75
C TYR A 61 -9.59 2.93 10.87
N MET A 62 -8.60 3.67 10.36
CA MET A 62 -7.18 3.29 10.48
C MET A 62 -6.71 3.24 11.94
N LEU A 63 -7.07 4.23 12.75
CA LEU A 63 -6.71 4.25 14.17
C LEU A 63 -7.30 3.07 14.95
N ARG A 64 -8.51 2.62 14.58
CA ARG A 64 -9.10 1.40 15.14
C ARG A 64 -8.29 0.17 14.75
N ARG A 65 -7.93 0.03 13.47
CA ARG A 65 -7.10 -1.08 12.99
C ARG A 65 -5.76 -1.13 13.73
N TYR A 66 -5.09 0.00 13.90
CA TYR A 66 -3.86 0.06 14.69
C TYR A 66 -4.04 -0.42 16.13
N ARG A 67 -5.15 -0.05 16.78
CA ARG A 67 -5.43 -0.49 18.16
C ARG A 67 -5.77 -1.98 18.26
N ASN A 68 -6.42 -2.51 17.24
CA ASN A 68 -6.85 -3.91 17.20
C ASN A 68 -5.77 -4.83 16.62
N HIS A 69 -4.59 -4.31 16.31
CA HIS A 69 -3.52 -5.10 15.67
C HIS A 69 -3.95 -5.76 14.36
N GLU A 70 -4.81 -5.08 13.60
CA GLU A 70 -5.27 -5.53 12.29
C GLU A 70 -4.35 -5.00 11.17
N PRO A 71 -4.31 -5.68 9.99
CA PRO A 71 -3.63 -5.15 8.82
C PRO A 71 -4.04 -3.70 8.55
N ALA A 72 -3.09 -2.80 8.38
CA ALA A 72 -3.33 -1.37 8.24
C ALA A 72 -2.33 -0.71 7.29
N SER A 73 -2.56 0.56 6.97
CA SER A 73 -1.68 1.33 6.08
C SER A 73 -0.85 2.35 6.84
N TRP A 74 0.38 2.54 6.39
CA TRP A 74 1.16 3.74 6.69
C TRP A 74 0.66 4.92 5.86
N GLY A 75 0.74 6.12 6.42
CA GLY A 75 0.74 7.35 5.65
C GLY A 75 2.12 7.54 5.01
N ILE A 76 2.13 7.89 3.73
CA ILE A 76 3.35 8.26 3.01
C ILE A 76 3.56 9.76 3.23
N GLU A 77 4.48 10.11 4.12
CA GLU A 77 4.85 11.50 4.37
C GLU A 77 6.00 11.92 3.44
N TRP A 78 5.81 13.02 2.73
CA TRP A 78 6.86 13.66 1.96
C TRP A 78 7.78 14.46 2.91
N ARG A 79 9.02 14.04 3.04
CA ARG A 79 9.94 14.54 4.09
C ARG A 79 10.21 16.05 3.99
N GLU A 80 10.22 16.60 2.79
CA GLU A 80 10.49 18.02 2.56
C GLU A 80 9.41 18.93 3.16
N THR A 81 8.14 18.50 3.13
CA THR A 81 7.00 19.33 3.57
C THR A 81 6.28 18.80 4.81
N GLY A 82 6.52 17.55 5.19
CA GLY A 82 5.81 16.86 6.27
C GLY A 82 4.37 16.46 5.90
N GLN A 83 3.94 16.64 4.62
CA GLN A 83 2.59 16.34 4.18
C GLN A 83 2.39 14.85 3.90
N ILE A 84 1.22 14.32 4.22
CA ILE A 84 0.80 13.00 3.77
C ILE A 84 0.33 13.10 2.32
N ILE A 85 1.03 12.40 1.44
CA ILE A 85 0.79 12.40 -0.01
C ILE A 85 0.17 11.12 -0.55
N GLY A 86 -0.06 10.14 0.32
CA GLY A 86 -0.63 8.84 -0.04
C GLY A 86 -0.64 7.89 1.13
N THR A 87 -1.04 6.66 0.85
CA THR A 87 -1.02 5.56 1.82
C THR A 87 -0.51 4.28 1.17
N ILE A 88 0.12 3.43 1.95
CA ILE A 88 0.56 2.08 1.56
C ILE A 88 0.48 1.15 2.76
N GLY A 89 0.07 -0.10 2.58
CA GLY A 89 0.02 -1.04 3.69
C GLY A 89 -0.48 -2.41 3.29
N PHE A 90 -0.51 -3.32 4.25
CA PHE A 90 -1.01 -4.66 4.03
C PHE A 90 -2.55 -4.68 4.15
N MET A 91 -3.20 -5.17 3.11
CA MET A 91 -4.65 -5.31 3.05
C MET A 91 -5.13 -6.51 3.87
N TRP A 92 -4.41 -7.61 3.72
CA TRP A 92 -4.58 -8.83 4.50
C TRP A 92 -3.21 -9.50 4.73
N ILE A 93 -3.18 -10.43 5.69
CA ILE A 93 -2.08 -11.35 5.95
C ILE A 93 -2.63 -12.69 6.37
N GLN A 94 -2.02 -13.70 5.84
CA GLN A 94 -2.27 -15.11 6.15
C GLN A 94 -1.05 -15.68 6.88
N SER A 95 -1.17 -15.81 8.19
CA SER A 95 -0.09 -16.33 9.05
C SER A 95 0.32 -17.75 8.65
N ASP A 96 -0.64 -18.60 8.34
CA ASP A 96 -0.39 -20.00 8.01
C ASP A 96 0.41 -20.19 6.72
N ASN A 97 0.32 -19.21 5.81
CA ASN A 97 1.03 -19.23 4.53
C ASN A 97 2.21 -18.26 4.49
N ASN A 98 2.45 -17.50 5.54
CA ASN A 98 3.45 -16.43 5.56
C ASN A 98 3.30 -15.49 4.35
N ALA A 99 2.06 -15.12 4.01
CA ALA A 99 1.71 -14.34 2.83
C ALA A 99 0.92 -13.09 3.20
N ALA A 100 1.12 -12.02 2.44
CA ALA A 100 0.39 -10.76 2.60
C ALA A 100 0.12 -10.09 1.25
N GLU A 101 -0.96 -9.31 1.18
CA GLU A 101 -1.24 -8.44 0.04
C GLU A 101 -0.98 -6.99 0.42
N VAL A 102 -0.23 -6.27 -0.41
CA VAL A 102 0.01 -4.83 -0.27
C VAL A 102 -0.89 -4.04 -1.21
N GLY A 103 -1.48 -2.96 -0.68
CA GLY A 103 -2.25 -2.00 -1.45
C GLY A 103 -1.78 -0.57 -1.18
N TYR A 104 -1.98 0.33 -2.15
CA TYR A 104 -1.51 1.71 -2.05
C TYR A 104 -2.34 2.69 -2.86
N SER A 105 -2.24 3.96 -2.48
CA SER A 105 -2.72 5.11 -3.25
C SER A 105 -1.76 6.28 -3.11
N LEU A 106 -1.69 7.17 -4.11
CA LEU A 106 -0.76 8.30 -4.14
C LEU A 106 -1.44 9.51 -4.79
N ALA A 107 -1.19 10.69 -4.23
CA ALA A 107 -1.58 11.96 -4.81
C ALA A 107 -1.07 12.10 -6.25
N ARG A 108 -1.94 12.59 -7.15
CA ARG A 108 -1.66 12.65 -8.59
C ARG A 108 -0.42 13.47 -8.94
N SER A 109 -0.15 14.54 -8.20
CA SER A 109 1.05 15.37 -8.38
C SER A 109 2.38 14.66 -8.15
N PHE A 110 2.34 13.48 -7.50
CA PHE A 110 3.53 12.65 -7.24
C PHE A 110 3.62 11.42 -8.15
N TRP A 111 2.71 11.28 -9.13
CA TRP A 111 2.78 10.18 -10.09
C TRP A 111 3.97 10.34 -11.04
N ASN A 112 4.49 9.22 -11.53
CA ASN A 112 5.63 9.15 -12.47
C ASN A 112 6.97 9.68 -11.93
N HIS A 113 7.08 9.99 -10.63
CA HIS A 113 8.31 10.44 -9.98
C HIS A 113 9.04 9.35 -9.18
N GLY A 114 8.62 8.09 -9.33
CA GLY A 114 9.21 6.94 -8.62
C GLY A 114 8.87 6.86 -7.12
N VAL A 115 7.98 7.74 -6.63
CA VAL A 115 7.62 7.82 -5.21
C VAL A 115 6.98 6.53 -4.71
N MET A 116 5.99 5.99 -5.45
CA MET A 116 5.35 4.73 -5.03
C MET A 116 6.28 3.52 -5.14
N THR A 117 7.21 3.52 -6.10
CA THR A 117 8.24 2.48 -6.20
C THR A 117 9.16 2.49 -4.97
N GLU A 118 9.55 3.69 -4.50
CA GLU A 118 10.36 3.86 -3.28
C GLU A 118 9.61 3.38 -2.04
N ALA A 119 8.34 3.78 -1.90
CA ALA A 119 7.50 3.35 -0.78
C ALA A 119 7.27 1.83 -0.75
N LEU A 120 6.95 1.24 -1.92
CA LEU A 120 6.67 -0.19 -2.03
C LEU A 120 7.93 -1.03 -1.73
N LYS A 121 9.11 -0.60 -2.17
CA LYS A 121 10.37 -1.26 -1.80
C LYS A 121 10.57 -1.31 -0.29
N ALA A 122 10.38 -0.19 0.41
CA ALA A 122 10.52 -0.14 1.86
C ALA A 122 9.54 -1.08 2.59
N VAL A 123 8.30 -1.21 2.07
CA VAL A 123 7.30 -2.14 2.63
C VAL A 123 7.67 -3.59 2.33
N ILE A 124 8.18 -3.90 1.15
CA ILE A 124 8.69 -5.24 0.80
C ILE A 124 9.87 -5.62 1.69
N ASP A 125 10.83 -4.71 1.88
CA ASP A 125 11.99 -4.91 2.76
C ASP A 125 11.55 -5.20 4.21
N HIS A 126 10.58 -4.46 4.71
CA HIS A 126 9.99 -4.69 6.02
C HIS A 126 9.27 -6.05 6.10
N GLY A 127 8.48 -6.39 5.08
CA GLY A 127 7.75 -7.65 5.02
C GLY A 127 8.66 -8.88 5.04
N PHE A 128 9.74 -8.86 4.27
CA PHE A 128 10.71 -9.97 4.27
C PHE A 128 11.69 -9.91 5.44
N GLY A 129 12.12 -8.73 5.85
CA GLY A 129 13.07 -8.57 6.97
C GLY A 129 12.41 -8.83 8.32
N SER A 130 11.56 -7.90 8.76
CA SER A 130 11.02 -7.90 10.13
C SER A 130 9.83 -8.83 10.31
N MET A 131 8.95 -8.97 9.30
CA MET A 131 7.75 -9.80 9.40
C MET A 131 7.99 -11.25 8.98
N ASN A 132 9.15 -11.56 8.42
CA ASN A 132 9.53 -12.89 7.96
C ASN A 132 8.52 -13.52 6.98
N LEU A 133 7.85 -12.70 6.15
CA LEU A 133 6.95 -13.20 5.11
C LEU A 133 7.71 -14.08 4.10
N ASN A 134 7.00 -15.02 3.50
CA ASN A 134 7.49 -15.83 2.38
C ASN A 134 7.05 -15.26 1.03
N ARG A 135 5.88 -14.58 1.01
CA ARG A 135 5.25 -14.07 -0.21
C ARG A 135 4.57 -12.72 0.05
N ILE A 136 4.77 -11.77 -0.86
CA ILE A 136 4.04 -10.50 -0.88
C ILE A 136 3.36 -10.38 -2.22
N GLU A 137 2.04 -10.20 -2.19
CA GLU A 137 1.19 -10.02 -3.37
C GLU A 137 0.78 -8.56 -3.53
N ALA A 138 0.41 -8.20 -4.73
CA ALA A 138 -0.32 -6.98 -5.06
C ALA A 138 -1.17 -7.22 -6.30
N GLN A 139 -2.30 -6.53 -6.39
CA GLN A 139 -3.17 -6.61 -7.56
C GLN A 139 -3.59 -5.22 -8.04
N HIS A 140 -3.91 -5.11 -9.32
CA HIS A 140 -4.46 -3.89 -9.88
C HIS A 140 -5.50 -4.22 -10.96
N GLU A 141 -6.47 -3.33 -11.16
CA GLU A 141 -7.37 -3.46 -12.32
C GLU A 141 -6.57 -3.49 -13.61
N THR A 142 -6.96 -4.34 -14.57
CA THR A 142 -6.28 -4.46 -15.88
C THR A 142 -6.20 -3.12 -16.62
N THR A 143 -7.11 -2.20 -16.30
CA THR A 143 -7.16 -0.83 -16.84
C THR A 143 -6.19 0.16 -16.14
N ASN A 144 -5.41 -0.30 -15.14
CA ASN A 144 -4.43 0.51 -14.40
C ASN A 144 -2.97 0.01 -14.61
N PRO A 145 -2.41 0.10 -15.81
CA PRO A 145 -1.06 -0.41 -16.09
C PRO A 145 0.05 0.31 -15.31
N ALA A 146 -0.21 1.52 -14.83
CA ALA A 146 0.74 2.28 -14.03
C ALA A 146 1.06 1.57 -12.70
N SER A 147 0.04 0.99 -12.04
CA SER A 147 0.25 0.20 -10.81
C SER A 147 1.10 -1.04 -11.10
N GLY A 148 0.82 -1.77 -12.20
CA GLY A 148 1.65 -2.91 -12.62
C GLY A 148 3.10 -2.52 -12.92
N ALA A 149 3.34 -1.33 -13.46
CA ALA A 149 4.70 -0.83 -13.69
C ALA A 149 5.45 -0.59 -12.37
N VAL A 150 4.78 -0.08 -11.33
CA VAL A 150 5.35 0.06 -9.99
C VAL A 150 5.72 -1.32 -9.42
N MET A 151 4.83 -2.29 -9.50
CA MET A 151 5.05 -3.65 -9.01
C MET A 151 6.27 -4.30 -9.69
N ARG A 152 6.36 -4.22 -11.01
CA ARG A 152 7.52 -4.75 -11.76
C ARG A 152 8.84 -4.08 -11.35
N LYS A 153 8.85 -2.75 -11.16
CA LYS A 153 10.05 -2.01 -10.71
C LYS A 153 10.50 -2.42 -9.30
N CYS A 154 9.61 -3.00 -8.51
CA CYS A 154 9.92 -3.56 -7.19
C CYS A 154 10.27 -5.06 -7.24
N GLY A 155 10.43 -5.63 -8.43
CA GLY A 155 10.80 -7.05 -8.60
C GLY A 155 9.65 -8.04 -8.47
N MET A 156 8.40 -7.55 -8.43
CA MET A 156 7.24 -8.44 -8.45
C MET A 156 7.01 -9.01 -9.86
N VAL A 157 6.67 -10.28 -9.92
CA VAL A 157 6.38 -11.03 -11.15
C VAL A 157 4.87 -11.11 -11.35
N ARG A 158 4.42 -10.87 -12.57
CA ARG A 158 3.01 -11.09 -12.94
C ARG A 158 2.72 -12.60 -12.97
N GLU A 159 1.70 -13.02 -12.24
CA GLU A 159 1.30 -14.44 -12.17
C GLU A 159 0.05 -14.75 -12.99
N GLY A 160 -0.78 -13.76 -13.26
CA GLY A 160 -1.97 -13.98 -14.11
C GLY A 160 -3.01 -12.91 -14.01
N THR A 161 -4.10 -13.10 -14.77
CA THR A 161 -5.30 -12.29 -14.73
C THR A 161 -6.41 -13.07 -14.03
N LEU A 162 -7.00 -12.47 -13.01
CA LEU A 162 -8.17 -12.99 -12.31
C LEU A 162 -9.40 -12.27 -12.84
N ARG A 163 -10.23 -13.00 -13.60
CA ARG A 163 -11.43 -12.43 -14.24
C ARG A 163 -12.49 -12.13 -13.19
N GLN A 164 -13.11 -10.94 -13.30
CA GLN A 164 -14.21 -10.47 -12.43
C GLN A 164 -13.93 -10.65 -10.94
N ARG A 165 -12.68 -10.44 -10.55
CA ARG A 165 -12.17 -10.67 -9.18
C ARG A 165 -12.75 -9.71 -8.18
N LEU A 166 -12.96 -8.45 -8.57
CA LEU A 166 -13.43 -7.39 -7.71
C LEU A 166 -14.71 -6.77 -8.27
N TYR A 167 -15.60 -6.38 -7.35
CA TYR A 167 -16.71 -5.49 -7.66
C TYR A 167 -16.30 -4.07 -7.28
N ASN A 168 -16.16 -3.21 -8.27
CA ASN A 168 -15.70 -1.84 -8.05
C ASN A 168 -16.58 -0.85 -8.83
N LYS A 169 -17.14 0.14 -8.14
CA LYS A 169 -17.95 1.23 -8.70
C LYS A 169 -19.05 0.74 -9.66
N GLY A 170 -19.84 -0.24 -9.19
CA GLY A 170 -21.01 -0.73 -9.91
C GLY A 170 -20.72 -1.79 -10.99
N ARG A 171 -19.47 -2.26 -11.13
CA ARG A 171 -19.09 -3.27 -12.10
C ARG A 171 -18.11 -4.30 -11.56
N TYR A 172 -18.14 -5.50 -12.13
CA TYR A 172 -17.08 -6.48 -11.93
C TYR A 172 -15.87 -6.12 -12.80
N VAL A 173 -14.67 -6.19 -12.22
CA VAL A 173 -13.42 -5.85 -12.90
C VAL A 173 -12.43 -7.00 -12.83
N ASP A 174 -11.68 -7.17 -13.92
CA ASP A 174 -10.55 -8.08 -13.98
C ASP A 174 -9.35 -7.43 -13.32
N VAL A 175 -8.53 -8.23 -12.63
CA VAL A 175 -7.30 -7.76 -12.02
C VAL A 175 -6.11 -8.58 -12.48
N GLU A 176 -4.96 -7.94 -12.55
CA GLU A 176 -3.68 -8.60 -12.69
C GLU A 176 -3.06 -8.83 -11.32
N LEU A 177 -2.69 -10.08 -11.04
CA LEU A 177 -2.00 -10.48 -9.82
C LEU A 177 -0.49 -10.48 -10.05
N TYR A 178 0.20 -9.82 -9.14
CA TYR A 178 1.65 -9.80 -9.04
C TYR A 178 2.10 -10.34 -7.69
N ALA A 179 3.28 -10.98 -7.65
CA ALA A 179 3.88 -11.42 -6.40
C ALA A 179 5.40 -11.34 -6.45
N ILE A 180 6.00 -11.23 -5.26
CA ILE A 180 7.42 -11.43 -5.03
C ILE A 180 7.59 -12.45 -3.91
N LEU A 181 8.51 -13.40 -4.08
CA LEU A 181 8.82 -14.43 -3.11
C LEU A 181 10.12 -14.07 -2.38
N ARG A 182 10.24 -14.52 -1.14
CA ARG A 182 11.47 -14.35 -0.35
C ARG A 182 12.74 -14.79 -1.10
N ARG A 183 12.68 -15.94 -1.79
CA ARG A 183 13.82 -16.46 -2.56
C ARG A 183 14.25 -15.52 -3.70
N ASP A 184 13.29 -14.81 -4.32
CA ASP A 184 13.56 -13.90 -5.44
C ASP A 184 14.11 -12.56 -4.94
N TYR A 185 13.62 -12.10 -3.78
CA TYR A 185 14.10 -10.91 -3.09
C TYR A 185 15.57 -11.06 -2.66
N GLY A 186 15.96 -12.20 -2.07
CA GLY A 186 17.35 -12.47 -1.69
C GLY A 186 18.33 -12.44 -2.86
N ASN A 187 17.90 -12.91 -4.04
CA ASN A 187 18.73 -12.87 -5.25
C ASN A 187 18.91 -11.45 -5.83
N GLN A 188 17.97 -10.55 -5.61
CA GLN A 188 18.09 -9.14 -6.05
C GLN A 188 19.04 -8.35 -5.13
N ALA A 189 19.02 -8.60 -3.83
CA ALA A 189 19.90 -7.96 -2.86
C ALA A 189 21.40 -8.30 -3.07
N GLN A 190 21.71 -9.42 -3.75
CA GLN A 190 23.09 -9.81 -4.06
C GLN A 190 23.61 -9.23 -5.40
N ARG A 191 22.77 -8.59 -6.20
CA ARG A 191 23.10 -8.05 -7.53
C ARG A 191 23.23 -6.52 -7.59
N GLY A 192 22.95 -5.83 -6.51
CA GLY A 192 23.04 -4.36 -6.37
C GLY A 192 24.08 -3.96 -5.36
#